data_c88b689b3e8359ba7127bfe4af684b19
#
_entry.id   c88b689b3e8359ba7127bfe4af684b19
#
_cell.length_a   1.000
_cell.length_b   1.000
_cell.length_c   1.000
_cell.angle_alpha   90.00
_cell.angle_beta   90.00
_cell.angle_gamma   90.00
#
_symmetry.space_group_name_H-M   'P 1'
#
loop_
_entity.id
_entity.type
_entity.pdbx_description
1 polymer ?
#
loop_
_entity_poly.entity_id
_entity_poly.type
_entity_poly.pdbx_seq_one_letter_code
_entity_poly.pdbx_strand_id
1 'polypeptide(L)'
;MKASNQMIGITGADTNKLLGLLWAKTKKSKAELLGVSLPSYYRITTSEKDKFVSDQVELSLLALLEEKFGLLGYEPRKLTEDFIGKMYGLKYRDRPKLYNQSEPEKYEAIRVRYKGLLVKRSISDPMYKKDLVVLKELFGLKVSDLIEIYKSSEIKQYIYNGNSRYSELPKVGTIRLWLSLFIYYKKVDLDELREKIKGLLG
;
A
#
# COMPACT_ATOMS: atom_id res chain seq x y z
N MET A 1 -19.27 26.06 18.84
CA MET A 1 -17.80 26.01 18.77
C MET A 1 -17.44 25.15 17.56
N LYS A 2 -16.84 25.75 16.50
CA LYS A 2 -16.31 24.98 15.39
C LYS A 2 -15.03 24.32 15.87
N ALA A 3 -15.01 22.99 16.00
CA ALA A 3 -13.78 22.25 16.17
C ALA A 3 -12.85 22.62 15.00
N SER A 4 -11.70 23.23 15.29
CA SER A 4 -10.66 23.44 14.29
C SER A 4 -10.24 22.06 13.82
N ASN A 5 -10.54 21.70 12.55
CA ASN A 5 -9.95 20.56 11.89
C ASN A 5 -8.43 20.80 11.80
N GLN A 6 -7.72 20.53 12.89
CA GLN A 6 -6.26 20.44 12.80
C GLN A 6 -5.96 19.28 11.87
N MET A 7 -5.35 19.59 10.73
CA MET A 7 -4.87 18.56 9.81
C MET A 7 -3.91 17.63 10.58
N ILE A 8 -4.34 16.40 10.76
CA ILE A 8 -3.54 15.35 11.42
C ILE A 8 -2.58 14.83 10.36
N GLY A 9 -1.34 15.29 10.37
CA GLY A 9 -0.26 14.88 9.46
C GLY A 9 0.98 14.48 10.25
N ILE A 10 1.89 13.76 9.62
CA ILE A 10 3.19 13.39 10.18
C ILE A 10 4.22 14.43 9.73
N THR A 11 4.94 15.01 10.70
CA THR A 11 6.02 15.97 10.41
C THR A 11 7.37 15.27 10.17
N GLY A 12 8.34 16.00 9.66
CA GLY A 12 9.71 15.52 9.53
C GLY A 12 10.33 15.14 10.88
N ALA A 13 10.01 15.87 11.95
CA ALA A 13 10.45 15.56 13.30
C ALA A 13 9.85 14.25 13.81
N ASP A 14 8.53 14.05 13.61
CA ASP A 14 7.85 12.80 13.97
C ASP A 14 8.43 11.63 13.19
N THR A 15 8.70 11.79 11.89
CA THR A 15 9.30 10.79 11.04
C THR A 15 10.61 10.26 11.62
N ASN A 16 11.50 11.14 12.09
CA ASN A 16 12.77 10.71 12.67
C ASN A 16 12.58 9.90 13.96
N LYS A 17 11.65 10.30 14.82
CA LYS A 17 11.32 9.56 16.05
C LYS A 17 10.69 8.19 15.74
N LEU A 18 9.69 8.16 14.86
CA LEU A 18 8.98 6.94 14.46
C LEU A 18 9.92 5.92 13.79
N LEU A 19 10.85 6.37 12.95
CA LEU A 19 11.89 5.50 12.38
C LEU A 19 12.84 4.91 13.45
N GLY A 20 13.03 5.60 14.57
CA GLY A 20 13.72 5.04 15.72
C GLY A 20 13.04 3.80 16.28
N LEU A 21 11.70 3.78 16.28
CA LEU A 21 10.93 2.61 16.71
C LEU A 21 11.11 1.40 15.77
N LEU A 22 11.51 1.61 14.51
CA LEU A 22 11.73 0.56 13.51
C LEU A 22 13.14 -0.04 13.54
N TRP A 23 13.92 0.19 14.59
CA TRP A 23 15.30 -0.29 14.78
C TRP A 23 16.33 0.26 13.77
N ALA A 24 15.96 1.28 13.00
CA ALA A 24 16.90 1.96 12.12
C ALA A 24 17.86 2.84 12.94
N LYS A 25 19.09 2.38 13.16
CA LYS A 25 20.07 3.08 14.01
C LYS A 25 20.79 4.23 13.29
N THR A 26 21.04 4.09 11.99
CA THR A 26 21.80 5.07 11.22
C THR A 26 20.89 5.89 10.31
N LYS A 27 21.31 7.12 9.96
CA LYS A 27 20.59 7.97 9.00
C LYS A 27 20.47 7.30 7.62
N LYS A 28 21.48 6.54 7.21
CA LYS A 28 21.48 5.78 5.97
C LYS A 28 20.41 4.69 6.02
N SER A 29 20.35 3.88 7.08
CA SER A 29 19.32 2.83 7.21
C SER A 29 17.93 3.40 7.32
N LYS A 30 17.75 4.59 7.93
CA LYS A 30 16.45 5.28 7.96
C LYS A 30 15.99 5.75 6.58
N ALA A 31 16.91 6.30 5.78
CA ALA A 31 16.62 6.69 4.40
C ALA A 31 16.24 5.49 3.53
N GLU A 32 17.00 4.40 3.64
CA GLU A 32 16.74 3.15 2.93
C GLU A 32 15.36 2.55 3.30
N LEU A 33 15.01 2.54 4.59
CA LEU A 33 13.69 2.09 5.06
C LEU A 33 12.54 2.90 4.46
N LEU A 34 12.71 4.22 4.32
CA LEU A 34 11.69 5.08 3.69
C LEU A 34 11.67 4.98 2.16
N GLY A 35 12.68 4.35 1.55
CA GLY A 35 12.84 4.34 0.10
C GLY A 35 13.18 5.72 -0.46
N VAL A 36 13.92 6.56 0.29
CA VAL A 36 14.37 7.88 -0.16
C VAL A 36 15.89 7.98 -0.18
N SER A 37 16.43 8.95 -0.94
CA SER A 37 17.85 9.21 -0.92
C SER A 37 18.29 9.82 0.43
N LEU A 38 19.55 9.61 0.80
CA LEU A 38 20.09 10.17 2.04
C LEU A 38 19.98 11.72 2.11
N PRO A 39 20.26 12.48 1.01
CA PRO A 39 20.01 13.92 1.00
C PRO A 39 18.52 14.28 1.23
N SER A 40 17.59 13.53 0.63
CA SER A 40 16.15 13.74 0.84
C SER A 40 15.76 13.48 2.29
N TYR A 41 16.31 12.44 2.91
CA TYR A 41 16.10 12.15 4.32
C TYR A 41 16.58 13.31 5.22
N TYR A 42 17.77 13.84 4.96
CA TYR A 42 18.29 15.01 5.69
C TYR A 42 17.38 16.23 5.55
N ARG A 43 16.94 16.53 4.33
CA ARG A 43 16.01 17.64 4.09
C ARG A 43 14.75 17.51 4.94
N ILE A 44 14.13 16.34 4.91
CA ILE A 44 12.89 16.05 5.66
C ILE A 44 13.09 16.22 7.15
N THR A 45 14.16 15.65 7.72
CA THR A 45 14.33 15.55 9.18
C THR A 45 15.05 16.72 9.82
N THR A 46 15.63 17.63 9.02
CA THR A 46 16.35 18.82 9.54
C THR A 46 15.79 20.12 8.98
N SER A 47 15.93 20.36 7.67
CA SER A 47 15.54 21.64 7.06
C SER A 47 14.02 21.83 7.00
N GLU A 48 13.25 20.75 6.88
CA GLU A 48 11.78 20.75 6.80
C GLU A 48 11.14 20.00 7.98
N LYS A 49 11.83 19.89 9.11
CA LYS A 49 11.39 19.06 10.26
C LYS A 49 9.99 19.40 10.79
N ASP A 50 9.59 20.65 10.68
CA ASP A 50 8.30 21.15 11.18
C ASP A 50 7.19 21.13 10.11
N LYS A 51 7.54 20.76 8.87
CA LYS A 51 6.58 20.57 7.77
C LYS A 51 6.03 19.15 7.74
N PHE A 52 4.82 19.01 7.24
CA PHE A 52 4.29 17.69 6.89
C PHE A 52 5.12 17.05 5.77
N VAL A 53 5.37 15.76 5.92
CA VAL A 53 6.07 15.00 4.87
C VAL A 53 5.17 14.77 3.65
N SER A 54 5.76 14.43 2.51
CA SER A 54 4.97 14.09 1.32
C SER A 54 4.16 12.81 1.54
N ASP A 55 3.02 12.68 0.85
CA ASP A 55 2.16 11.49 0.90
C ASP A 55 2.93 10.18 0.71
N GLN A 56 3.90 10.17 -0.20
CA GLN A 56 4.74 8.99 -0.44
C GLN A 56 5.54 8.59 0.80
N VAL A 57 6.13 9.55 1.47
CA VAL A 57 6.95 9.34 2.68
C VAL A 57 6.04 8.95 3.85
N GLU A 58 4.94 9.66 4.02
CA GLU A 58 3.96 9.36 5.06
C GLU A 58 3.43 7.94 4.93
N LEU A 59 2.90 7.58 3.76
CA LEU A 59 2.35 6.24 3.53
C LEU A 59 3.40 5.14 3.68
N SER A 60 4.67 5.40 3.29
CA SER A 60 5.76 4.44 3.52
C SER A 60 6.02 4.24 5.00
N LEU A 61 6.04 5.32 5.79
CA LEU A 61 6.25 5.25 7.23
C LEU A 61 5.10 4.56 7.95
N LEU A 62 3.85 4.95 7.65
CA LEU A 62 2.64 4.34 8.21
C LEU A 62 2.60 2.83 7.90
N ALA A 63 2.95 2.46 6.66
CA ALA A 63 2.99 1.07 6.23
C ALA A 63 4.03 0.25 6.99
N LEU A 64 5.24 0.78 7.18
CA LEU A 64 6.30 0.13 7.95
C LEU A 64 5.93 -0.05 9.42
N LEU A 65 5.26 0.95 10.01
CA LEU A 65 4.78 0.89 11.39
C LEU A 65 3.61 -0.10 11.52
N GLU A 66 2.71 -0.12 10.53
CA GLU A 66 1.64 -1.12 10.48
C GLU A 66 2.21 -2.54 10.36
N GLU A 67 3.19 -2.77 9.49
CA GLU A 67 3.87 -4.08 9.38
C GLU A 67 4.46 -4.52 10.72
N LYS A 68 5.07 -3.59 11.47
CA LYS A 68 5.73 -3.91 12.71
C LYS A 68 4.78 -4.13 13.88
N PHE A 69 3.78 -3.28 14.01
CA PHE A 69 2.92 -3.23 15.20
C PHE A 69 1.54 -3.86 14.98
N GLY A 70 1.15 -4.13 13.73
CA GLY A 70 -0.13 -4.78 13.40
C GLY A 70 -1.35 -4.00 13.87
N LEU A 71 -1.29 -2.67 13.85
CA LEU A 71 -2.29 -1.78 14.46
C LEU A 71 -3.70 -1.95 13.89
N LEU A 72 -3.81 -2.45 12.68
CA LEU A 72 -5.05 -2.56 11.93
C LEU A 72 -5.47 -4.01 11.66
N GLY A 73 -4.53 -4.96 11.69
CA GLY A 73 -4.78 -6.39 11.46
C GLY A 73 -5.32 -6.74 10.08
N TYR A 74 -5.06 -5.93 9.05
CA TYR A 74 -5.55 -6.18 7.69
C TYR A 74 -4.62 -7.10 6.91
N GLU A 75 -5.24 -8.04 6.18
CA GLU A 75 -4.54 -8.99 5.32
C GLU A 75 -4.87 -8.75 3.84
N PRO A 76 -3.87 -8.75 2.94
CA PRO A 76 -4.09 -8.66 1.48
C PRO A 76 -5.07 -9.70 0.96
N ARG A 77 -5.01 -10.90 1.48
CA ARG A 77 -5.92 -11.99 1.11
C ARG A 77 -7.38 -11.65 1.33
N LYS A 78 -7.73 -11.08 2.48
CA LYS A 78 -9.12 -10.69 2.79
C LYS A 78 -9.64 -9.66 1.80
N LEU A 79 -8.82 -8.63 1.47
CA LEU A 79 -9.18 -7.65 0.46
C LEU A 79 -9.41 -8.32 -0.91
N THR A 80 -8.53 -9.22 -1.32
CA THR A 80 -8.65 -9.96 -2.60
C THR A 80 -9.90 -10.84 -2.62
N GLU A 81 -10.20 -11.55 -1.55
CA GLU A 81 -11.40 -12.39 -1.43
C GLU A 81 -12.69 -11.57 -1.48
N ASP A 82 -12.72 -10.41 -0.83
CA ASP A 82 -13.86 -9.46 -0.90
C ASP A 82 -14.14 -9.02 -2.35
N PHE A 83 -13.08 -8.73 -3.13
CA PHE A 83 -13.24 -8.33 -4.54
C PHE A 83 -13.64 -9.51 -5.42
N ILE A 84 -13.11 -10.70 -5.20
CA ILE A 84 -13.55 -11.91 -5.90
C ILE A 84 -15.04 -12.16 -5.61
N GLY A 85 -15.47 -12.04 -4.36
CA GLY A 85 -16.87 -12.16 -3.97
C GLY A 85 -17.78 -11.15 -4.68
N LYS A 86 -17.34 -9.89 -4.79
CA LYS A 86 -18.05 -8.85 -5.57
C LYS A 86 -18.13 -9.20 -7.06
N MET A 87 -17.04 -9.68 -7.66
CA MET A 87 -17.02 -10.11 -9.06
C MET A 87 -17.95 -11.28 -9.31
N TYR A 88 -17.98 -12.26 -8.41
CA TYR A 88 -18.91 -13.39 -8.47
C TYR A 88 -20.35 -12.95 -8.32
N GLY A 89 -20.65 -12.01 -7.42
CA GLY A 89 -21.97 -11.44 -7.18
C GLY A 89 -22.45 -10.45 -8.25
N LEU A 90 -21.58 -9.99 -9.17
CA LEU A 90 -21.96 -9.07 -10.23
C LEU A 90 -22.97 -9.71 -11.18
N LYS A 91 -23.85 -8.87 -11.75
CA LYS A 91 -24.79 -9.29 -12.79
C LYS A 91 -24.01 -9.86 -13.99
N TYR A 92 -24.62 -10.82 -14.66
CA TYR A 92 -24.04 -11.53 -15.79
C TYR A 92 -23.33 -10.62 -16.82
N ARG A 93 -23.94 -9.51 -17.18
CA ARG A 93 -23.42 -8.52 -18.14
C ARG A 93 -22.14 -7.81 -17.68
N ASP A 94 -21.92 -7.75 -16.38
CA ASP A 94 -20.82 -7.02 -15.76
C ASP A 94 -19.62 -7.93 -15.44
N ARG A 95 -19.75 -9.23 -15.74
CA ARG A 95 -18.70 -10.23 -15.47
C ARG A 95 -17.76 -10.35 -16.66
N PRO A 96 -16.45 -10.42 -16.46
CA PRO A 96 -15.52 -10.74 -17.54
C PRO A 96 -15.83 -12.15 -18.07
N LYS A 97 -15.99 -12.30 -19.37
CA LYS A 97 -16.12 -13.51 -20.24
C LYS A 97 -16.15 -14.91 -19.58
N LEU A 98 -16.92 -15.09 -18.52
CA LEU A 98 -17.07 -16.37 -17.81
C LEU A 98 -18.52 -16.90 -17.82
N TYR A 99 -19.35 -16.39 -18.71
CA TYR A 99 -20.78 -16.56 -18.66
C TYR A 99 -21.29 -17.94 -19.12
N ASN A 100 -20.48 -18.73 -19.75
CA ASN A 100 -20.90 -20.07 -20.19
C ASN A 100 -20.68 -21.14 -19.12
N GLN A 101 -20.15 -20.76 -17.95
CA GLN A 101 -19.87 -21.68 -16.86
C GLN A 101 -20.95 -21.62 -15.77
N SER A 102 -21.14 -22.71 -15.06
CA SER A 102 -21.97 -22.75 -13.84
C SER A 102 -21.43 -21.78 -12.78
N GLU A 103 -22.25 -21.36 -11.82
CA GLU A 103 -21.81 -20.38 -10.82
C GLU A 103 -20.61 -20.83 -9.96
N PRO A 104 -20.57 -22.10 -9.47
CA PRO A 104 -19.40 -22.60 -8.77
C PRO A 104 -18.14 -22.62 -9.63
N GLU A 105 -18.26 -23.04 -10.90
CA GLU A 105 -17.14 -23.07 -11.85
C GLU A 105 -16.62 -21.66 -12.18
N LYS A 106 -17.51 -20.68 -12.32
CA LYS A 106 -17.15 -19.28 -12.53
C LYS A 106 -16.35 -18.73 -11.35
N TYR A 107 -16.81 -19.04 -10.15
CA TYR A 107 -16.12 -18.60 -8.94
C TYR A 107 -14.74 -19.21 -8.82
N GLU A 108 -14.62 -20.51 -9.07
CA GLU A 108 -13.33 -21.21 -9.04
C GLU A 108 -12.38 -20.71 -10.13
N ALA A 109 -12.86 -20.48 -11.35
CA ALA A 109 -12.06 -19.92 -12.42
C ALA A 109 -11.49 -18.53 -12.05
N ILE A 110 -12.29 -17.69 -11.39
CA ILE A 110 -11.84 -16.39 -10.86
C ILE A 110 -10.77 -16.62 -9.78
N ARG A 111 -10.99 -17.52 -8.85
CA ARG A 111 -10.02 -17.82 -7.78
C ARG A 111 -8.70 -18.34 -8.35
N VAL A 112 -8.74 -19.24 -9.33
CA VAL A 112 -7.53 -19.76 -9.99
C VAL A 112 -6.76 -18.63 -10.67
N ARG A 113 -7.46 -17.74 -11.38
CA ARG A 113 -6.84 -16.58 -12.05
C ARG A 113 -6.10 -15.64 -11.08
N TYR A 114 -6.67 -15.40 -9.91
CA TYR A 114 -6.10 -14.49 -8.91
C TYR A 114 -5.31 -15.20 -7.80
N LYS A 115 -4.98 -16.48 -7.99
CA LYS A 115 -4.28 -17.29 -6.98
C LYS A 115 -3.01 -16.63 -6.44
N GLY A 116 -2.25 -15.93 -7.30
CA GLY A 116 -1.03 -15.22 -6.88
C GLY A 116 -1.29 -14.17 -5.80
N LEU A 117 -2.43 -13.45 -5.88
CA LEU A 117 -2.82 -12.48 -4.85
C LEU A 117 -3.41 -13.17 -3.61
N LEU A 118 -4.14 -14.28 -3.78
CA LEU A 118 -4.77 -15.01 -2.67
C LEU A 118 -3.77 -15.70 -1.74
N VAL A 119 -2.54 -15.93 -2.17
CA VAL A 119 -1.49 -16.49 -1.29
C VAL A 119 -0.82 -15.43 -0.42
N LYS A 120 -1.00 -14.13 -0.72
CA LYS A 120 -0.45 -13.05 0.09
C LYS A 120 -1.16 -13.00 1.45
N ARG A 121 -0.41 -13.14 2.52
CA ARG A 121 -0.92 -13.11 3.91
C ARG A 121 -0.54 -11.83 4.61
N SER A 122 0.68 -11.38 4.37
CA SER A 122 1.24 -10.17 4.94
C SER A 122 1.33 -9.07 3.88
N ILE A 123 1.21 -7.82 4.31
CA ILE A 123 1.44 -6.65 3.44
C ILE A 123 2.89 -6.56 2.96
N SER A 124 3.81 -7.32 3.57
CA SER A 124 5.23 -7.42 3.18
C SER A 124 5.55 -8.60 2.27
N ASP A 125 4.57 -9.47 1.96
CA ASP A 125 4.80 -10.58 1.04
C ASP A 125 5.19 -10.05 -0.35
N PRO A 126 6.24 -10.61 -0.98
CA PRO A 126 6.77 -10.09 -2.25
C PRO A 126 5.68 -9.91 -3.31
N MET A 127 5.67 -8.75 -3.97
CA MET A 127 4.78 -8.41 -5.07
C MET A 127 5.56 -8.35 -6.37
N TYR A 128 5.25 -9.25 -7.29
CA TYR A 128 5.92 -9.36 -8.59
C TYR A 128 5.16 -8.60 -9.67
N LYS A 129 5.84 -8.32 -10.79
CA LYS A 129 5.23 -7.70 -11.98
C LYS A 129 3.90 -8.36 -12.37
N LYS A 130 3.86 -9.69 -12.41
CA LYS A 130 2.64 -10.45 -12.74
C LYS A 130 1.49 -10.17 -11.76
N ASP A 131 1.81 -10.04 -10.47
CA ASP A 131 0.82 -9.75 -9.44
C ASP A 131 0.24 -8.34 -9.60
N LEU A 132 1.07 -7.36 -10.01
CA LEU A 132 0.61 -5.98 -10.29
C LEU A 132 -0.36 -5.92 -11.47
N VAL A 133 -0.10 -6.70 -12.53
CA VAL A 133 -0.99 -6.78 -13.69
C VAL A 133 -2.33 -7.39 -13.28
N VAL A 134 -2.29 -8.49 -12.53
CA VAL A 134 -3.49 -9.18 -12.03
C VAL A 134 -4.25 -8.32 -11.02
N LEU A 135 -3.54 -7.63 -10.13
CA LEU A 135 -4.13 -6.69 -9.16
C LEU A 135 -4.86 -5.56 -9.88
N LYS A 136 -4.21 -4.95 -10.87
CA LYS A 136 -4.85 -3.91 -11.69
C LYS A 136 -6.16 -4.39 -12.33
N GLU A 137 -6.17 -5.61 -12.85
CA GLU A 137 -7.36 -6.21 -13.46
C GLU A 137 -8.44 -6.50 -12.40
N LEU A 138 -8.09 -7.17 -11.31
CA LEU A 138 -9.02 -7.53 -10.23
C LEU A 138 -9.74 -6.31 -9.66
N PHE A 139 -8.99 -5.24 -9.42
CA PHE A 139 -9.52 -4.02 -8.80
C PHE A 139 -10.07 -3.02 -9.83
N GLY A 140 -10.06 -3.35 -11.14
CA GLY A 140 -10.56 -2.50 -12.22
C GLY A 140 -9.78 -1.19 -12.38
N LEU A 141 -8.49 -1.18 -12.03
CA LEU A 141 -7.65 0.01 -11.98
C LEU A 141 -6.98 0.28 -13.33
N LYS A 142 -6.92 1.55 -13.71
CA LYS A 142 -6.01 2.05 -14.74
C LYS A 142 -4.62 2.25 -14.12
N VAL A 143 -3.63 2.43 -14.99
CA VAL A 143 -2.25 2.73 -14.52
C VAL A 143 -2.18 4.11 -13.84
N SER A 144 -2.99 5.07 -14.29
CA SER A 144 -3.16 6.36 -13.62
C SER A 144 -3.63 6.21 -12.18
N ASP A 145 -4.62 5.33 -11.95
CA ASP A 145 -5.18 5.08 -10.63
C ASP A 145 -4.12 4.45 -9.71
N LEU A 146 -3.32 3.51 -10.24
CA LEU A 146 -2.21 2.92 -9.50
C LEU A 146 -1.14 3.95 -9.12
N ILE A 147 -0.86 4.93 -9.99
CA ILE A 147 0.09 6.01 -9.68
C ILE A 147 -0.44 6.86 -8.54
N GLU A 148 -1.72 7.21 -8.60
CA GLU A 148 -2.39 8.00 -7.57
C GLU A 148 -2.40 7.25 -6.22
N ILE A 149 -2.79 5.97 -6.23
CA ILE A 149 -2.82 5.12 -5.04
C ILE A 149 -1.40 4.93 -4.47
N TYR A 150 -0.44 4.60 -5.31
CA TYR A 150 0.95 4.32 -4.91
C TYR A 150 1.74 5.58 -4.53
N LYS A 151 1.21 6.76 -4.91
CA LYS A 151 1.85 8.08 -4.72
C LYS A 151 3.24 8.18 -5.35
N SER A 152 3.47 7.46 -6.44
CA SER A 152 4.71 7.54 -7.22
C SER A 152 4.51 7.00 -8.63
N SER A 153 5.02 7.73 -9.63
CA SER A 153 5.03 7.29 -11.03
C SER A 153 5.97 6.10 -11.30
N GLU A 154 6.84 5.77 -10.35
CA GLU A 154 7.79 4.64 -10.45
C GLU A 154 7.06 3.31 -10.70
N ILE A 155 5.83 3.16 -10.19
CA ILE A 155 5.04 1.93 -10.37
C ILE A 155 4.85 1.55 -11.84
N LYS A 156 4.89 2.51 -12.77
CA LYS A 156 4.86 2.25 -14.22
C LYS A 156 6.01 1.33 -14.67
N GLN A 157 7.19 1.50 -14.08
CA GLN A 157 8.37 0.71 -14.44
C GLN A 157 8.14 -0.77 -14.13
N TYR A 158 7.49 -1.06 -13.01
CA TYR A 158 7.17 -2.44 -12.60
C TYR A 158 6.07 -3.07 -13.46
N ILE A 159 5.24 -2.29 -14.12
CA ILE A 159 4.17 -2.80 -15.00
C ILE A 159 4.68 -3.01 -16.43
N TYR A 160 5.41 -2.04 -16.97
CA TYR A 160 5.75 -1.99 -18.41
C TYR A 160 7.18 -2.41 -18.71
N ASN A 161 8.12 -2.22 -17.77
CA ASN A 161 9.52 -2.50 -18.07
C ASN A 161 9.80 -4.00 -18.06
N GLY A 162 10.46 -4.50 -19.11
CA GLY A 162 10.93 -5.88 -19.22
C GLY A 162 12.24 -6.17 -18.48
N ASN A 163 12.88 -5.17 -17.89
CA ASN A 163 14.15 -5.31 -17.20
C ASN A 163 13.94 -6.10 -15.88
N SER A 164 14.85 -7.04 -15.59
CA SER A 164 14.84 -7.86 -14.36
C SER A 164 14.84 -7.03 -13.08
N ARG A 165 15.43 -5.82 -13.11
CA ARG A 165 15.42 -4.87 -11.99
C ARG A 165 14.00 -4.53 -11.50
N TYR A 166 13.02 -4.57 -12.38
CA TYR A 166 11.62 -4.22 -12.09
C TYR A 166 10.71 -5.46 -12.03
N SER A 167 11.27 -6.64 -11.80
CA SER A 167 10.48 -7.88 -11.68
C SER A 167 9.70 -7.98 -10.38
N GLU A 168 10.19 -7.32 -9.32
CA GLU A 168 9.62 -7.34 -7.97
C GLU A 168 9.62 -5.92 -7.38
N LEU A 169 8.53 -5.54 -6.71
CA LEU A 169 8.47 -4.29 -5.94
C LEU A 169 9.40 -4.39 -4.72
N PRO A 170 10.16 -3.32 -4.43
CA PRO A 170 10.88 -3.24 -3.16
C PRO A 170 9.93 -3.46 -1.97
N LYS A 171 10.43 -4.05 -0.89
CA LYS A 171 9.61 -4.37 0.30
C LYS A 171 8.76 -3.18 0.75
N VAL A 172 9.38 -2.02 0.96
CA VAL A 172 8.64 -0.80 1.35
C VAL A 172 7.58 -0.39 0.33
N GLY A 173 7.86 -0.58 -0.95
CA GLY A 173 6.90 -0.32 -2.03
C GLY A 173 5.70 -1.26 -1.98
N THR A 174 5.94 -2.54 -1.71
CA THR A 174 4.88 -3.56 -1.56
C THR A 174 3.96 -3.22 -0.40
N ILE A 175 4.53 -2.93 0.77
CA ILE A 175 3.78 -2.58 1.98
C ILE A 175 2.96 -1.30 1.75
N ARG A 176 3.57 -0.27 1.17
CA ARG A 176 2.88 0.98 0.83
C ARG A 176 1.73 0.76 -0.14
N LEU A 177 1.92 -0.07 -1.17
CA LEU A 177 0.86 -0.36 -2.14
C LEU A 177 -0.36 -0.99 -1.47
N TRP A 178 -0.17 -2.01 -0.62
CA TRP A 178 -1.28 -2.64 0.08
C TRP A 178 -1.99 -1.68 1.03
N LEU A 179 -1.24 -0.94 1.85
CA LEU A 179 -1.85 0.05 2.74
C LEU A 179 -2.66 1.08 1.95
N SER A 180 -2.09 1.60 0.86
CA SER A 180 -2.78 2.57 0.01
C SER A 180 -4.05 2.00 -0.63
N LEU A 181 -4.05 0.72 -1.00
CA LEU A 181 -5.25 0.04 -1.48
C LEU A 181 -6.31 -0.11 -0.37
N PHE A 182 -5.92 -0.46 0.84
CA PHE A 182 -6.85 -0.53 1.97
C PHE A 182 -7.50 0.83 2.24
N ILE A 183 -6.73 1.91 2.21
CA ILE A 183 -7.24 3.27 2.36
C ILE A 183 -8.17 3.63 1.19
N TYR A 184 -7.74 3.41 -0.04
CA TYR A 184 -8.52 3.74 -1.24
C TYR A 184 -9.88 3.04 -1.26
N TYR A 185 -9.95 1.79 -0.84
CA TYR A 185 -11.19 1.01 -0.74
C TYR A 185 -11.90 1.17 0.61
N LYS A 186 -11.53 2.16 1.40
CA LYS A 186 -12.13 2.47 2.71
C LYS A 186 -12.17 1.27 3.68
N LYS A 187 -11.16 0.42 3.61
CA LYS A 187 -10.94 -0.65 4.59
C LYS A 187 -10.14 -0.16 5.80
N VAL A 188 -9.47 0.97 5.63
CA VAL A 188 -8.66 1.65 6.64
C VAL A 188 -8.98 3.13 6.61
N ASP A 189 -9.24 3.70 7.78
CA ASP A 189 -9.30 5.14 7.98
C ASP A 189 -7.87 5.66 8.21
N LEU A 190 -7.44 6.55 7.33
CA LEU A 190 -6.09 7.12 7.39
C LEU A 190 -5.87 7.97 8.64
N ASP A 191 -6.89 8.71 9.06
CA ASP A 191 -6.77 9.58 10.22
C ASP A 191 -6.75 8.77 11.51
N GLU A 192 -7.55 7.70 11.60
CA GLU A 192 -7.47 6.74 12.71
C GLU A 192 -6.08 6.09 12.80
N LEU A 193 -5.50 5.71 11.65
CA LEU A 193 -4.15 5.14 11.62
C LEU A 193 -3.10 6.15 12.08
N ARG A 194 -3.21 7.41 11.63
CA ARG A 194 -2.32 8.50 12.06
C ARG A 194 -2.37 8.71 13.57
N GLU A 195 -3.58 8.73 14.15
CA GLU A 195 -3.75 8.88 15.60
C GLU A 195 -3.10 7.72 16.37
N LYS A 196 -3.34 6.47 15.96
CA LYS A 196 -2.72 5.30 16.57
C LYS A 196 -1.18 5.39 16.53
N ILE A 197 -0.63 5.81 15.40
CA ILE A 197 0.82 5.93 15.23
C ILE A 197 1.39 7.10 16.02
N LYS A 198 0.71 8.23 16.08
CA LYS A 198 1.11 9.35 16.96
C LYS A 198 1.11 8.94 18.42
N GLY A 199 0.18 8.13 18.84
CA GLY A 199 0.17 7.55 20.20
C GLY A 199 1.43 6.75 20.54
N LEU A 200 2.19 6.24 19.56
CA LEU A 200 3.48 5.59 19.79
C LEU A 200 4.61 6.57 20.17
N LEU A 201 4.40 7.86 20.01
CA LEU A 201 5.38 8.88 20.35
C LEU A 201 5.31 9.35 21.81
N GLY A 202 4.30 8.94 22.55
CA GLY A 202 4.06 9.29 23.95
C GLY A 202 3.33 10.60 24.11
#